data_a1860ffc71a89c6d50c14f639da3e32e
#
_entry.id   a1860ffc71a89c6d50c14f639da3e32e
#
_cell.length_a   1.000
_cell.length_b   1.000
_cell.length_c   1.000
_cell.angle_alpha   90.00
_cell.angle_beta   90.00
_cell.angle_gamma   90.00
#
_symmetry.space_group_name_H-M   'P 1'
#
loop_
_entity.id
_entity.type
_entity.pdbx_description
1 polymer ?
#
loop_
_entity_poly.entity_id
_entity_poly.type
_entity_poly.pdbx_seq_one_letter_code
_entity_poly.pdbx_strand_id
1 'polypeptide(L)'
;MTEAARKIEQRPLRGAIRIEDAVKIYGDSQCGVIAVDHCSLECPPGEITMVVGPSGCGKTTLLNAIAGFHSLTSGKIYLDGDMLCGPDRPKADPGPERIVVFQNGALFPWKTNLDNVTFGPMMQGTMSASEARDKARILMAEAGLSGIVHEYPGQVSSGMRRRVEIVRALMNDPKVLLLDEPYRALDALTKSVMHESLLQTCYRNRVTVFFITHDLEEAIFLGDQVAIMTSRPCRTKKILKVDLPHPRDHHTRTTKRFRELMDETMETVHEEAQKAFELGEREG
;
A
#
# COMPACT_ATOMS: atom_id res chain seq x y z
N MET A 1 -19.44 12.46 -18.87
CA MET A 1 -18.22 12.70 -18.04
C MET A 1 -18.37 14.07 -17.41
N THR A 2 -18.33 14.15 -16.08
CA THR A 2 -18.40 15.41 -15.33
C THR A 2 -17.08 16.19 -15.47
N GLU A 3 -17.10 17.52 -15.30
CA GLU A 3 -15.93 18.39 -15.34
C GLU A 3 -14.82 17.96 -14.34
N ALA A 4 -15.23 17.41 -13.21
CA ALA A 4 -14.33 16.79 -12.23
C ALA A 4 -13.57 15.56 -12.79
N ALA A 5 -14.23 14.71 -13.58
CA ALA A 5 -13.59 13.55 -14.20
C ALA A 5 -12.55 13.97 -15.25
N ARG A 6 -12.83 15.02 -16.04
CA ARG A 6 -11.86 15.59 -17.00
C ARG A 6 -10.64 16.21 -16.31
N LYS A 7 -10.83 16.87 -15.16
CA LYS A 7 -9.71 17.43 -14.37
C LYS A 7 -8.80 16.35 -13.80
N ILE A 8 -9.32 15.17 -13.48
CA ILE A 8 -8.54 14.05 -12.95
C ILE A 8 -7.72 13.37 -14.06
N GLU A 9 -8.29 13.18 -15.26
CA GLU A 9 -7.54 12.63 -16.42
C GLU A 9 -6.35 13.49 -16.85
N GLN A 10 -6.35 14.78 -16.52
CA GLN A 10 -5.26 15.72 -16.86
C GLN A 10 -4.19 15.85 -15.77
N ARG A 11 -4.35 15.20 -14.59
CA ARG A 11 -3.29 15.23 -13.56
C ARG A 11 -2.06 14.46 -14.05
N PRO A 12 -0.86 15.04 -13.92
CA PRO A 12 0.37 14.29 -14.21
C PRO A 12 0.49 13.08 -13.28
N LEU A 13 0.98 11.97 -13.79
CA LEU A 13 1.36 10.82 -12.97
C LEU A 13 2.48 11.23 -12.01
N ARG A 14 2.34 10.88 -10.75
CA ARG A 14 3.27 11.23 -9.67
C ARG A 14 3.38 10.09 -8.66
N GLY A 15 4.41 10.12 -7.84
CA GLY A 15 4.61 9.11 -6.81
C GLY A 15 5.47 7.94 -7.29
N ALA A 16 6.27 8.10 -8.32
CA ALA A 16 7.25 7.09 -8.71
C ALA A 16 8.21 6.80 -7.55
N ILE A 17 8.27 5.54 -7.10
CA ILE A 17 9.24 5.11 -6.08
C ILE A 17 10.34 4.32 -6.78
N ARG A 18 11.59 4.65 -6.48
CA ARG A 18 12.76 3.89 -6.91
C ARG A 18 13.64 3.58 -5.70
N ILE A 19 13.84 2.30 -5.48
CA ILE A 19 14.67 1.74 -4.42
C ILE A 19 15.92 1.18 -5.08
N GLU A 20 17.09 1.62 -4.63
CA GLU A 20 18.38 1.21 -5.16
C GLU A 20 19.23 0.61 -4.04
N ASP A 21 19.54 -0.66 -4.19
CA ASP A 21 20.50 -1.39 -3.35
C ASP A 21 20.25 -1.20 -1.84
N ALA A 22 18.97 -1.18 -1.42
CA ALA A 22 18.59 -0.91 -0.05
C ALA A 22 19.01 -2.03 0.89
N VAL A 23 19.69 -1.65 1.98
CA VAL A 23 20.08 -2.55 3.07
C VAL A 23 19.54 -2.02 4.39
N LYS A 24 18.97 -2.91 5.21
CA LYS A 24 18.57 -2.62 6.58
C LYS A 24 19.02 -3.71 7.52
N ILE A 25 19.85 -3.34 8.47
CA ILE A 25 20.33 -4.20 9.57
C ILE A 25 19.79 -3.62 10.88
N TYR A 26 19.22 -4.48 11.72
CA TYR A 26 18.80 -4.15 13.08
C TYR A 26 19.79 -4.73 14.09
N GLY A 27 20.13 -3.96 15.12
CA GLY A 27 21.12 -4.33 16.14
C GLY A 27 22.54 -3.87 15.81
N ASP A 28 23.50 -4.30 16.60
CA ASP A 28 24.89 -3.91 16.50
C ASP A 28 25.65 -4.72 15.43
N SER A 29 26.80 -4.20 14.99
CA SER A 29 27.64 -4.76 13.93
C SER A 29 28.11 -6.20 14.12
N GLN A 30 28.03 -6.75 15.36
CA GLN A 30 28.48 -8.11 15.66
C GLN A 30 27.34 -9.15 15.72
N CYS A 31 26.08 -8.73 15.96
CA CYS A 31 24.94 -9.63 16.10
C CYS A 31 23.69 -9.07 15.36
N GLY A 32 23.87 -8.21 14.37
CA GLY A 32 22.80 -7.56 13.67
C GLY A 32 21.98 -8.52 12.79
N VAL A 33 20.66 -8.35 12.79
CA VAL A 33 19.74 -9.08 11.90
C VAL A 33 19.57 -8.30 10.61
N ILE A 34 19.98 -8.91 9.49
CA ILE A 34 19.74 -8.34 8.15
C ILE A 34 18.28 -8.58 7.81
N ALA A 35 17.50 -7.52 7.78
CA ALA A 35 16.08 -7.56 7.43
C ALA A 35 15.86 -7.32 5.92
N VAL A 36 16.60 -6.37 5.34
CA VAL A 36 16.59 -6.06 3.90
C VAL A 36 18.04 -6.11 3.42
N ASP A 37 18.30 -6.76 2.29
CA ASP A 37 19.64 -6.98 1.79
C ASP A 37 19.69 -6.75 0.28
N HIS A 38 20.39 -5.67 -0.13
CA HIS A 38 20.58 -5.29 -1.53
C HIS A 38 19.27 -5.32 -2.35
N CYS A 39 18.19 -4.80 -1.77
CA CYS A 39 16.88 -4.79 -2.41
C CYS A 39 16.76 -3.61 -3.37
N SER A 40 16.45 -3.90 -4.64
CA SER A 40 16.14 -2.90 -5.66
C SER A 40 14.76 -3.14 -6.23
N LEU A 41 13.94 -2.08 -6.34
CA LEU A 41 12.58 -2.16 -6.83
C LEU A 41 12.15 -0.79 -7.38
N GLU A 42 11.43 -0.82 -8.51
CA GLU A 42 10.76 0.36 -9.06
C GLU A 42 9.25 0.20 -8.96
N CYS A 43 8.56 1.25 -8.47
CA CYS A 43 7.12 1.36 -8.48
C CYS A 43 6.73 2.50 -9.41
N PRO A 44 6.17 2.19 -10.60
CA PRO A 44 5.79 3.22 -11.56
C PRO A 44 4.71 4.16 -11.01
N PRO A 45 4.70 5.43 -11.45
CA PRO A 45 3.76 6.41 -10.95
C PRO A 45 2.32 6.10 -11.39
N GLY A 46 1.38 6.14 -10.45
CA GLY A 46 -0.03 5.87 -10.69
C GLY A 46 -0.38 4.39 -10.84
N GLU A 47 0.57 3.47 -10.63
CA GLU A 47 0.39 2.03 -10.67
C GLU A 47 0.35 1.42 -9.26
N ILE A 48 -0.22 0.23 -9.17
CA ILE A 48 -0.28 -0.59 -7.95
C ILE A 48 0.84 -1.63 -8.01
N THR A 49 1.87 -1.46 -7.18
CA THR A 49 2.93 -2.45 -6.99
C THR A 49 2.60 -3.32 -5.78
N MET A 50 2.33 -4.58 -6.04
CA MET A 50 2.11 -5.58 -5.00
C MET A 50 3.43 -6.18 -4.56
N VAL A 51 3.60 -6.38 -3.25
CA VAL A 51 4.82 -6.95 -2.66
C VAL A 51 4.43 -8.21 -1.89
N VAL A 52 4.85 -9.36 -2.38
CA VAL A 52 4.53 -10.67 -1.80
C VAL A 52 5.80 -11.40 -1.38
N GLY A 53 5.68 -12.33 -0.45
CA GLY A 53 6.79 -13.15 0.05
C GLY A 53 6.50 -13.68 1.45
N PRO A 54 7.35 -14.59 1.99
CA PRO A 54 7.16 -15.21 3.30
C PRO A 54 6.97 -14.20 4.42
N SER A 55 6.23 -14.60 5.47
CA SER A 55 6.06 -13.78 6.68
C SER A 55 7.41 -13.52 7.33
N GLY A 56 7.61 -12.31 7.88
CA GLY A 56 8.85 -11.95 8.56
C GLY A 56 10.08 -11.73 7.67
N CYS A 57 9.96 -11.83 6.34
CA CYS A 57 11.13 -11.66 5.45
C CYS A 57 11.67 -10.22 5.38
N GLY A 58 10.89 -9.18 5.74
CA GLY A 58 11.36 -7.78 5.74
C GLY A 58 10.52 -6.79 4.91
N LYS A 59 9.38 -7.20 4.34
CA LYS A 59 8.50 -6.34 3.53
C LYS A 59 8.04 -5.08 4.27
N THR A 60 7.53 -5.24 5.49
CA THR A 60 7.13 -4.11 6.36
C THR A 60 8.32 -3.20 6.71
N THR A 61 9.53 -3.75 6.83
CA THR A 61 10.75 -2.95 7.03
C THR A 61 11.01 -2.03 5.84
N LEU A 62 10.86 -2.56 4.62
CA LEU A 62 11.01 -1.77 3.39
C LEU A 62 9.93 -0.70 3.29
N LEU A 63 8.66 -1.04 3.55
CA LEU A 63 7.55 -0.07 3.60
C LEU A 63 7.83 1.04 4.60
N ASN A 64 8.29 0.71 5.81
CA ASN A 64 8.60 1.68 6.85
C ASN A 64 9.79 2.59 6.48
N ALA A 65 10.75 2.10 5.70
CA ALA A 65 11.83 2.94 5.16
C ALA A 65 11.29 3.94 4.13
N ILE A 66 10.39 3.52 3.22
CA ILE A 66 9.72 4.41 2.27
C ILE A 66 8.88 5.46 3.01
N ALA A 67 8.14 5.05 4.05
CA ALA A 67 7.33 5.94 4.88
C ALA A 67 8.14 6.98 5.68
N GLY A 68 9.43 6.70 5.90
CA GLY A 68 10.30 7.54 6.74
C GLY A 68 10.25 7.19 8.22
N PHE A 69 9.73 6.01 8.59
CA PHE A 69 9.71 5.56 9.99
C PHE A 69 11.02 4.90 10.40
N HIS A 70 11.71 4.25 9.46
CA HIS A 70 13.00 3.61 9.67
C HIS A 70 14.08 4.17 8.75
N SER A 71 15.31 4.24 9.28
CA SER A 71 16.50 4.52 8.48
C SER A 71 16.92 3.29 7.68
N LEU A 72 17.53 3.49 6.51
CA LEU A 72 18.36 2.49 5.87
C LEU A 72 19.73 2.39 6.54
N THR A 73 20.38 1.23 6.43
CA THR A 73 21.80 1.06 6.75
C THR A 73 22.67 1.50 5.58
N SER A 74 22.25 1.17 4.34
CA SER A 74 22.84 1.66 3.10
C SER A 74 21.84 1.58 1.94
N GLY A 75 22.20 2.07 0.76
CA GLY A 75 21.31 2.16 -0.40
C GLY A 75 20.55 3.48 -0.44
N LYS A 76 19.59 3.60 -1.37
CA LYS A 76 18.86 4.85 -1.62
C LYS A 76 17.41 4.57 -1.94
N ILE A 77 16.53 5.53 -1.57
CA ILE A 77 15.13 5.55 -1.97
C ILE A 77 14.83 6.93 -2.57
N TYR A 78 14.15 6.95 -3.70
CA TYR A 78 13.71 8.15 -4.40
C TYR A 78 12.18 8.19 -4.52
N LEU A 79 11.64 9.40 -4.53
CA LEU A 79 10.24 9.69 -4.86
C LEU A 79 10.22 10.75 -5.96
N ASP A 80 9.63 10.44 -7.11
CA ASP A 80 9.59 11.32 -8.29
C ASP A 80 10.98 11.84 -8.73
N GLY A 81 12.04 11.06 -8.50
CA GLY A 81 13.42 11.43 -8.77
C GLY A 81 14.14 12.15 -7.62
N ASP A 82 13.41 12.68 -6.64
CA ASP A 82 14.01 13.30 -5.45
C ASP A 82 14.44 12.24 -4.44
N MET A 83 15.67 12.33 -3.93
CA MET A 83 16.19 11.39 -2.94
C MET A 83 15.51 11.59 -1.58
N LEU A 84 14.77 10.57 -1.13
CA LEU A 84 14.15 10.52 0.19
C LEU A 84 15.14 10.16 1.29
N CYS A 85 15.92 9.09 1.07
CA CYS A 85 16.98 8.68 1.95
C CYS A 85 18.15 8.07 1.16
N GLY A 86 19.35 8.13 1.73
CA GLY A 86 20.60 7.68 1.13
C GLY A 86 21.76 7.86 2.12
N PRO A 87 23.04 7.79 1.67
CA PRO A 87 24.20 7.82 2.55
C PRO A 87 24.25 9.03 3.49
N ASP A 88 23.94 10.23 2.97
CA ASP A 88 24.00 11.49 3.73
C ASP A 88 22.69 11.79 4.47
N ARG A 89 21.62 11.07 4.17
CA ARG A 89 20.31 11.17 4.78
C ARG A 89 19.71 9.77 4.96
N PRO A 90 20.16 9.01 5.96
CA PRO A 90 19.79 7.60 6.11
C PRO A 90 18.29 7.36 6.41
N LYS A 91 17.56 8.40 6.79
CA LYS A 91 16.12 8.36 7.09
C LYS A 91 15.40 9.50 6.37
N ALA A 92 14.31 9.15 5.66
CA ALA A 92 13.35 10.13 5.17
C ALA A 92 12.55 10.74 6.34
N ASP A 93 12.08 11.98 6.20
CA ASP A 93 11.08 12.52 7.11
C ASP A 93 9.69 12.02 6.67
N PRO A 94 8.81 11.59 7.61
CA PRO A 94 7.42 11.32 7.28
C PRO A 94 6.74 12.56 6.69
N GLY A 95 5.91 12.36 5.68
CA GLY A 95 5.25 13.48 5.00
C GLY A 95 3.87 13.11 4.44
N PRO A 96 3.01 14.11 4.19
CA PRO A 96 1.65 13.89 3.70
C PRO A 96 1.58 13.32 2.29
N GLU A 97 2.69 13.37 1.54
CA GLU A 97 2.79 12.80 0.20
C GLU A 97 2.89 11.26 0.20
N ARG A 98 3.22 10.64 1.36
CA ARG A 98 3.36 9.19 1.56
C ARG A 98 2.58 8.78 2.80
N ILE A 99 1.41 8.22 2.62
CA ILE A 99 0.54 7.86 3.74
C ILE A 99 0.47 6.35 3.92
N VAL A 100 0.67 5.91 5.17
CA VAL A 100 0.59 4.50 5.56
C VAL A 100 -0.81 4.17 6.06
N VAL A 101 -1.38 3.07 5.56
CA VAL A 101 -2.54 2.40 6.13
C VAL A 101 -2.04 1.12 6.79
N PHE A 102 -2.02 1.13 8.12
CA PHE A 102 -1.46 0.05 8.92
C PHE A 102 -2.37 -1.17 8.98
N GLN A 103 -1.79 -2.34 9.22
CA GLN A 103 -2.51 -3.61 9.36
C GLN A 103 -3.58 -3.57 10.46
N ASN A 104 -3.26 -3.05 11.62
CA ASN A 104 -4.13 -3.06 12.81
C ASN A 104 -5.11 -1.89 12.91
N GLY A 105 -5.20 -1.07 11.85
CA GLY A 105 -6.04 0.12 11.86
C GLY A 105 -5.47 1.26 12.73
N ALA A 106 -5.85 2.49 12.39
CA ALA A 106 -5.32 3.67 13.07
C ALA A 106 -6.36 4.80 13.18
N LEU A 107 -7.66 4.48 13.15
CA LEU A 107 -8.70 5.48 13.39
C LEU A 107 -8.69 5.91 14.85
N PHE A 108 -8.90 7.21 15.08
CA PHE A 108 -9.09 7.75 16.42
C PHE A 108 -10.46 7.29 16.96
N PRO A 109 -10.54 6.43 18.00
CA PRO A 109 -11.80 5.85 18.44
C PRO A 109 -12.75 6.88 19.08
N TRP A 110 -12.23 8.02 19.53
CA TRP A 110 -12.99 9.13 20.13
C TRP A 110 -13.44 10.20 19.12
N LYS A 111 -13.16 10.03 17.83
CA LYS A 111 -13.60 10.92 16.75
C LYS A 111 -14.63 10.21 15.89
N THR A 112 -15.60 10.96 15.36
CA THR A 112 -16.49 10.44 14.32
C THR A 112 -15.70 10.03 13.07
N ASN A 113 -16.32 9.25 12.19
CA ASN A 113 -15.66 8.87 10.92
C ASN A 113 -15.36 10.11 10.06
N LEU A 114 -16.25 11.11 10.04
CA LEU A 114 -16.02 12.38 9.36
C LEU A 114 -14.83 13.13 9.96
N ASP A 115 -14.75 13.24 11.30
CA ASP A 115 -13.66 13.94 11.96
C ASP A 115 -12.32 13.20 11.82
N ASN A 116 -12.33 11.87 11.72
CA ASN A 116 -11.15 11.08 11.36
C ASN A 116 -10.63 11.46 9.97
N VAL A 117 -11.53 11.53 8.99
CA VAL A 117 -11.17 11.84 7.59
C VAL A 117 -10.66 13.27 7.45
N THR A 118 -11.27 14.24 8.12
CA THR A 118 -10.91 15.66 8.00
C THR A 118 -9.69 16.06 8.83
N PHE A 119 -9.27 15.22 9.77
CA PHE A 119 -8.24 15.57 10.77
C PHE A 119 -6.91 16.02 10.14
N GLY A 120 -6.39 15.25 9.18
CA GLY A 120 -5.08 15.55 8.56
C GLY A 120 -5.01 16.94 7.91
N PRO A 121 -5.83 17.23 6.90
CA PRO A 121 -5.83 18.53 6.22
C PRO A 121 -6.11 19.71 7.14
N MET A 122 -6.99 19.55 8.14
CA MET A 122 -7.26 20.61 9.11
C MET A 122 -6.06 20.90 10.02
N MET A 123 -5.35 19.85 10.49
CA MET A 123 -4.15 20.04 11.32
C MET A 123 -2.98 20.61 10.56
N GLN A 124 -2.88 20.32 9.25
CA GLN A 124 -1.86 20.89 8.36
C GLN A 124 -2.21 22.31 7.91
N GLY A 125 -3.43 22.79 8.18
CA GLY A 125 -3.89 24.10 7.71
C GLY A 125 -4.04 24.20 6.19
N THR A 126 -4.14 23.08 5.48
CA THR A 126 -4.26 23.03 4.02
C THR A 126 -5.69 23.25 3.53
N MET A 127 -6.67 23.11 4.40
CA MET A 127 -8.10 23.33 4.15
C MET A 127 -8.77 23.96 5.36
N SER A 128 -9.77 24.80 5.11
CA SER A 128 -10.69 25.25 6.15
C SER A 128 -11.57 24.09 6.62
N ALA A 129 -12.18 24.22 7.81
CA ALA A 129 -13.05 23.19 8.36
C ALA A 129 -14.28 22.88 7.47
N SER A 130 -14.82 23.89 6.77
CA SER A 130 -15.94 23.72 5.85
C SER A 130 -15.51 22.93 4.62
N GLU A 131 -14.44 23.40 3.94
CA GLU A 131 -13.90 22.74 2.74
C GLU A 131 -13.51 21.28 3.01
N ALA A 132 -12.86 21.03 4.16
CA ALA A 132 -12.46 19.68 4.55
C ALA A 132 -13.69 18.78 4.74
N ARG A 133 -14.76 19.25 5.40
CA ARG A 133 -15.98 18.47 5.58
C ARG A 133 -16.72 18.20 4.28
N ASP A 134 -16.79 19.18 3.39
CA ASP A 134 -17.49 19.01 2.09
C ASP A 134 -16.74 18.00 1.20
N LYS A 135 -15.41 18.12 1.09
CA LYS A 135 -14.58 17.15 0.38
C LYS A 135 -14.66 15.76 1.01
N ALA A 136 -14.62 15.67 2.34
CA ALA A 136 -14.71 14.40 3.06
C ALA A 136 -16.04 13.69 2.80
N ARG A 137 -17.18 14.42 2.81
CA ARG A 137 -18.50 13.83 2.48
C ARG A 137 -18.54 13.28 1.07
N ILE A 138 -17.95 13.97 0.10
CA ILE A 138 -17.86 13.49 -1.30
C ILE A 138 -17.06 12.18 -1.36
N LEU A 139 -15.86 12.15 -0.79
CA LEU A 139 -15.00 10.95 -0.79
C LEU A 139 -15.64 9.79 -0.02
N MET A 140 -16.30 10.07 1.11
CA MET A 140 -17.03 9.05 1.87
C MET A 140 -18.23 8.50 1.09
N ALA A 141 -18.96 9.35 0.36
CA ALA A 141 -20.06 8.92 -0.50
C ALA A 141 -19.57 8.02 -1.64
N GLU A 142 -18.48 8.39 -2.30
CA GLU A 142 -17.85 7.57 -3.34
C GLU A 142 -17.36 6.20 -2.82
N ALA A 143 -16.96 6.13 -1.54
CA ALA A 143 -16.59 4.89 -0.87
C ALA A 143 -17.78 4.12 -0.27
N GLY A 144 -19.04 4.57 -0.49
CA GLY A 144 -20.25 3.93 0.05
C GLY A 144 -20.41 4.08 1.57
N LEU A 145 -19.92 5.20 2.14
CA LEU A 145 -19.89 5.46 3.58
C LEU A 145 -20.85 6.59 4.02
N SER A 146 -21.76 7.04 3.15
CA SER A 146 -22.67 8.17 3.45
C SER A 146 -23.49 7.98 4.72
N GLY A 147 -23.91 6.76 5.02
CA GLY A 147 -24.74 6.44 6.18
C GLY A 147 -24.02 6.43 7.54
N ILE A 148 -22.69 6.52 7.55
CA ILE A 148 -21.88 6.36 8.77
C ILE A 148 -20.97 7.55 9.09
N VAL A 149 -21.19 8.68 8.45
CA VAL A 149 -20.32 9.87 8.60
C VAL A 149 -20.24 10.37 10.04
N HIS A 150 -21.30 10.26 10.80
CA HIS A 150 -21.40 10.72 12.20
C HIS A 150 -21.17 9.61 13.23
N GLU A 151 -21.03 8.36 12.77
CA GLU A 151 -20.75 7.22 13.64
C GLU A 151 -19.28 7.21 14.08
N TYR A 152 -19.01 6.57 15.21
CA TYR A 152 -17.65 6.32 15.71
C TYR A 152 -17.09 5.01 15.14
N PRO A 153 -15.76 4.84 15.04
CA PRO A 153 -15.15 3.61 14.53
C PRO A 153 -15.63 2.33 15.22
N GLY A 154 -15.93 2.39 16.53
CA GLY A 154 -16.44 1.23 17.28
C GLY A 154 -17.88 0.81 16.93
N GLN A 155 -18.63 1.64 16.22
CA GLN A 155 -20.03 1.40 15.86
C GLN A 155 -20.20 0.81 14.45
N VAL A 156 -19.13 0.68 13.69
CA VAL A 156 -19.16 0.25 12.29
C VAL A 156 -18.37 -1.05 12.07
N SER A 157 -18.64 -1.77 10.99
CA SER A 157 -17.94 -3.02 10.66
C SER A 157 -16.46 -2.81 10.36
N SER A 158 -15.65 -3.88 10.43
CA SER A 158 -14.22 -3.84 10.11
C SER A 158 -13.96 -3.37 8.68
N GLY A 159 -14.76 -3.81 7.71
CA GLY A 159 -14.68 -3.36 6.32
C GLY A 159 -15.02 -1.87 6.16
N MET A 160 -16.03 -1.36 6.89
CA MET A 160 -16.33 0.07 6.89
C MET A 160 -15.20 0.89 7.52
N ARG A 161 -14.64 0.44 8.65
CA ARG A 161 -13.45 1.10 9.25
C ARG A 161 -12.30 1.17 8.27
N ARG A 162 -12.01 0.08 7.56
CA ARG A 162 -10.92 0.04 6.58
C ARG A 162 -11.15 1.03 5.44
N ARG A 163 -12.39 1.13 4.93
CA ARG A 163 -12.73 2.16 3.93
C ARG A 163 -12.55 3.58 4.45
N VAL A 164 -12.95 3.86 5.69
CA VAL A 164 -12.71 5.17 6.33
C VAL A 164 -11.22 5.49 6.40
N GLU A 165 -10.35 4.52 6.73
CA GLU A 165 -8.90 4.71 6.77
C GLU A 165 -8.31 5.06 5.39
N ILE A 166 -8.76 4.37 4.34
CA ILE A 166 -8.34 4.67 2.97
C ILE A 166 -8.81 6.07 2.56
N VAL A 167 -10.07 6.43 2.85
CA VAL A 167 -10.60 7.77 2.58
C VAL A 167 -9.83 8.84 3.35
N ARG A 168 -9.50 8.59 4.64
CA ARG A 168 -8.66 9.48 5.44
C ARG A 168 -7.27 9.69 4.83
N ALA A 169 -6.68 8.63 4.29
CA ALA A 169 -5.41 8.72 3.60
C ALA A 169 -5.53 9.60 2.34
N LEU A 170 -6.51 9.34 1.49
CA LEU A 170 -6.75 10.06 0.23
C LEU A 170 -7.15 11.52 0.42
N MET A 171 -7.73 11.86 1.58
CA MET A 171 -8.11 13.23 1.91
C MET A 171 -6.92 14.20 1.88
N ASN A 172 -5.71 13.70 2.12
CA ASN A 172 -4.47 14.47 2.09
C ASN A 172 -3.87 14.62 0.68
N ASP A 173 -4.54 14.11 -0.36
CA ASP A 173 -4.05 14.09 -1.74
C ASP A 173 -2.62 13.52 -1.88
N PRO A 174 -2.35 12.31 -1.33
CA PRO A 174 -1.01 11.74 -1.31
C PRO A 174 -0.54 11.40 -2.72
N LYS A 175 0.79 11.40 -2.92
CA LYS A 175 1.42 10.83 -4.13
C LYS A 175 1.45 9.31 -4.05
N VAL A 176 1.64 8.78 -2.84
CA VAL A 176 1.82 7.35 -2.57
C VAL A 176 0.97 6.89 -1.40
N LEU A 177 0.26 5.77 -1.59
CA LEU A 177 -0.33 4.98 -0.52
C LEU A 177 0.54 3.76 -0.22
N LEU A 178 0.89 3.60 1.04
CA LEU A 178 1.66 2.47 1.57
C LEU A 178 0.70 1.60 2.38
N LEU A 179 0.36 0.43 1.87
CA LEU A 179 -0.65 -0.45 2.45
C LEU A 179 0.03 -1.72 2.99
N ASP A 180 -0.07 -1.94 4.30
CA ASP A 180 0.50 -3.13 4.95
C ASP A 180 -0.61 -4.10 5.35
N GLU A 181 -0.80 -5.16 4.57
CA GLU A 181 -1.83 -6.20 4.75
C GLU A 181 -3.23 -5.65 5.13
N PRO A 182 -3.78 -4.68 4.38
CA PRO A 182 -4.94 -3.93 4.83
C PRO A 182 -6.21 -4.78 4.95
N TYR A 183 -6.28 -5.94 4.31
CA TYR A 183 -7.48 -6.78 4.25
C TYR A 183 -7.34 -8.13 4.94
N ARG A 184 -6.26 -8.36 5.70
CA ARG A 184 -5.99 -9.64 6.37
C ARG A 184 -7.14 -10.15 7.24
N ALA A 185 -7.85 -9.25 7.94
CA ALA A 185 -8.90 -9.59 8.89
C ALA A 185 -10.32 -9.57 8.30
N LEU A 186 -10.46 -9.51 6.97
CA LEU A 186 -11.76 -9.46 6.32
C LEU A 186 -12.15 -10.82 5.73
N ASP A 187 -13.45 -11.12 5.73
CA ASP A 187 -14.01 -12.27 5.03
C ASP A 187 -13.93 -12.11 3.50
N ALA A 188 -14.04 -13.22 2.77
CA ALA A 188 -13.84 -13.26 1.33
C ALA A 188 -14.80 -12.34 0.54
N LEU A 189 -16.08 -12.24 0.94
CA LEU A 189 -17.05 -11.39 0.26
C LEU A 189 -16.72 -9.91 0.48
N THR A 190 -16.44 -9.54 1.71
CA THR A 190 -16.02 -8.18 2.05
C THR A 190 -14.73 -7.81 1.35
N LYS A 191 -13.73 -8.71 1.28
CA LYS A 191 -12.50 -8.50 0.52
C LYS A 191 -12.78 -8.19 -0.95
N SER A 192 -13.63 -8.98 -1.62
CA SER A 192 -13.93 -8.77 -3.04
C SER A 192 -14.48 -7.38 -3.31
N VAL A 193 -15.44 -6.92 -2.51
CA VAL A 193 -16.00 -5.56 -2.62
C VAL A 193 -14.95 -4.49 -2.35
N MET A 194 -14.07 -4.74 -1.37
CA MET A 194 -12.99 -3.82 -1.02
C MET A 194 -11.93 -3.70 -2.12
N HIS A 195 -11.60 -4.80 -2.79
CA HIS A 195 -10.66 -4.83 -3.91
C HIS A 195 -11.16 -3.96 -5.07
N GLU A 196 -12.41 -4.14 -5.49
CA GLU A 196 -13.01 -3.34 -6.55
C GLU A 196 -13.07 -1.85 -6.18
N SER A 197 -13.48 -1.54 -4.95
CA SER A 197 -13.50 -0.17 -4.42
C SER A 197 -12.11 0.47 -4.41
N LEU A 198 -11.07 -0.26 -3.98
CA LEU A 198 -9.69 0.23 -3.99
C LEU A 198 -9.21 0.54 -5.40
N LEU A 199 -9.41 -0.40 -6.35
CA LEU A 199 -9.02 -0.20 -7.76
C LEU A 199 -9.66 1.06 -8.33
N GLN A 200 -10.98 1.20 -8.20
CA GLN A 200 -11.70 2.38 -8.68
C GLN A 200 -11.15 3.67 -8.07
N THR A 201 -10.87 3.64 -6.77
CA THR A 201 -10.38 4.80 -6.03
C THR A 201 -8.96 5.16 -6.44
N CYS A 202 -8.05 4.18 -6.56
CA CYS A 202 -6.66 4.42 -6.92
C CYS A 202 -6.51 4.93 -8.35
N TYR A 203 -7.19 4.30 -9.32
CA TYR A 203 -7.14 4.75 -10.71
C TYR A 203 -7.79 6.12 -10.90
N ARG A 204 -8.92 6.38 -10.24
CA ARG A 204 -9.57 7.70 -10.29
C ARG A 204 -8.66 8.80 -9.76
N ASN A 205 -7.95 8.57 -8.68
CA ASN A 205 -7.08 9.57 -8.05
C ASN A 205 -5.65 9.55 -8.60
N ARG A 206 -5.30 8.59 -9.47
CA ARG A 206 -3.94 8.39 -10.03
C ARG A 206 -2.87 8.34 -8.95
N VAL A 207 -3.17 7.68 -7.84
CA VAL A 207 -2.24 7.51 -6.72
C VAL A 207 -1.39 6.26 -6.93
N THR A 208 -0.11 6.37 -6.69
CA THR A 208 0.79 5.21 -6.68
C THR A 208 0.57 4.41 -5.42
N VAL A 209 0.54 3.09 -5.52
CA VAL A 209 0.30 2.21 -4.39
C VAL A 209 1.44 1.21 -4.24
N PHE A 210 1.99 1.15 -3.02
CA PHE A 210 2.88 0.08 -2.57
C PHE A 210 2.10 -0.78 -1.58
N PHE A 211 1.77 -2.00 -1.96
CA PHE A 211 0.83 -2.85 -1.24
C PHE A 211 1.49 -4.17 -0.82
N ILE A 212 1.60 -4.41 0.46
CA ILE A 212 2.09 -5.68 1.01
C ILE A 212 0.91 -6.61 1.25
N THR A 213 1.02 -7.84 0.78
CA THR A 213 0.07 -8.92 1.07
C THR A 213 0.77 -10.29 1.06
N HIS A 214 0.16 -11.27 1.70
CA HIS A 214 0.50 -12.68 1.58
C HIS A 214 -0.53 -13.44 0.71
N ASP A 215 -1.59 -12.78 0.27
CA ASP A 215 -2.66 -13.35 -0.56
C ASP A 215 -2.30 -13.12 -2.04
N LEU A 216 -1.97 -14.22 -2.74
CA LEU A 216 -1.53 -14.15 -4.14
C LEU A 216 -2.66 -13.79 -5.10
N GLU A 217 -3.90 -14.23 -4.79
CA GLU A 217 -5.08 -13.84 -5.58
C GLU A 217 -5.29 -12.33 -5.51
N GLU A 218 -5.17 -11.74 -4.31
CA GLU A 218 -5.21 -10.30 -4.10
C GLU A 218 -4.11 -9.60 -4.90
N ALA A 219 -2.89 -10.13 -4.87
CA ALA A 219 -1.75 -9.55 -5.57
C ALA A 219 -1.96 -9.49 -7.09
N ILE A 220 -2.44 -10.58 -7.70
CA ILE A 220 -2.70 -10.61 -9.15
C ILE A 220 -3.94 -9.78 -9.50
N PHE A 221 -4.98 -9.77 -8.65
CA PHE A 221 -6.20 -9.03 -8.93
C PHE A 221 -6.01 -7.52 -8.86
N LEU A 222 -5.25 -7.01 -7.87
CA LEU A 222 -5.06 -5.59 -7.63
C LEU A 222 -3.85 -5.01 -8.37
N GLY A 223 -2.75 -5.77 -8.47
CA GLY A 223 -1.47 -5.26 -8.93
C GLY A 223 -1.39 -4.98 -10.43
N ASP A 224 -0.67 -3.94 -10.81
CA ASP A 224 -0.17 -3.73 -12.16
C ASP A 224 1.18 -4.46 -12.33
N GLN A 225 1.89 -4.65 -11.21
CA GLN A 225 3.03 -5.56 -11.10
C GLN A 225 3.07 -6.21 -9.71
N VAL A 226 3.71 -7.38 -9.65
CA VAL A 226 3.95 -8.14 -8.41
C VAL A 226 5.44 -8.32 -8.21
N ALA A 227 5.98 -7.74 -7.15
CA ALA A 227 7.34 -7.95 -6.69
C ALA A 227 7.36 -9.11 -5.69
N ILE A 228 8.00 -10.20 -6.06
CA ILE A 228 8.15 -11.40 -5.23
C ILE A 228 9.47 -11.28 -4.47
N MET A 229 9.38 -11.31 -3.14
CA MET A 229 10.51 -11.18 -2.24
C MET A 229 11.04 -12.56 -1.81
N THR A 230 12.35 -12.62 -1.57
CA THR A 230 12.99 -13.82 -0.97
C THR A 230 12.53 -14.02 0.47
N SER A 231 12.77 -15.20 1.03
CA SER A 231 12.87 -15.41 2.47
C SER A 231 13.95 -14.49 3.07
N ARG A 232 14.01 -14.40 4.40
CA ARG A 232 14.98 -13.51 5.07
C ARG A 232 16.44 -13.81 4.65
N PRO A 233 17.21 -12.78 4.29
CA PRO A 233 16.87 -11.35 4.20
C PRO A 233 16.05 -10.99 2.94
N CYS A 234 15.23 -9.93 3.05
CA CYS A 234 14.36 -9.47 1.97
C CYS A 234 15.19 -8.94 0.79
N ARG A 235 15.04 -9.60 -0.35
CA ARG A 235 15.59 -9.19 -1.65
C ARG A 235 14.48 -9.29 -2.69
N THR A 236 14.55 -8.52 -3.74
CA THR A 236 13.66 -8.70 -4.90
C THR A 236 14.11 -9.95 -5.67
N LYS A 237 13.29 -11.01 -5.65
CA LYS A 237 13.56 -12.24 -6.41
C LYS A 237 13.10 -12.12 -7.86
N LYS A 238 11.87 -11.66 -8.05
CA LYS A 238 11.24 -11.55 -9.38
C LYS A 238 10.22 -10.43 -9.38
N ILE A 239 10.10 -9.74 -10.49
CA ILE A 239 9.03 -8.78 -10.77
C ILE A 239 8.20 -9.35 -11.90
N LEU A 240 6.91 -9.56 -11.64
CA LEU A 240 5.94 -10.05 -12.61
C LEU A 240 5.03 -8.89 -13.02
N LYS A 241 4.97 -8.58 -14.32
CA LYS A 241 4.02 -7.61 -14.84
C LYS A 241 2.65 -8.27 -14.99
N VAL A 242 1.61 -7.61 -14.47
CA VAL A 242 0.23 -8.09 -14.55
C VAL A 242 -0.47 -7.41 -15.72
N ASP A 243 -0.57 -8.09 -16.84
CA ASP A 243 -1.14 -7.61 -18.10
C ASP A 243 -2.65 -7.92 -18.23
N LEU A 244 -3.37 -7.89 -17.11
CA LEU A 244 -4.82 -8.03 -17.08
C LEU A 244 -5.49 -6.71 -17.46
N PRO A 245 -6.56 -6.75 -18.28
CA PRO A 245 -7.25 -5.54 -18.72
C PRO A 245 -7.97 -4.82 -17.58
N HIS A 246 -8.17 -3.52 -17.73
CA HIS A 246 -9.00 -2.68 -16.87
C HIS A 246 -10.34 -2.31 -17.54
N PRO A 247 -11.46 -2.12 -16.80
CA PRO A 247 -11.57 -2.33 -15.35
C PRO A 247 -11.57 -3.83 -14.98
N ARG A 248 -11.02 -4.17 -13.83
CA ARG A 248 -11.04 -5.54 -13.30
C ARG A 248 -12.25 -5.73 -12.40
N ASP A 249 -12.93 -6.87 -12.58
CA ASP A 249 -14.10 -7.31 -11.82
C ASP A 249 -13.97 -8.78 -11.44
N HIS A 250 -15.01 -9.35 -10.81
CA HIS A 250 -15.02 -10.75 -10.39
C HIS A 250 -14.81 -11.74 -11.57
N HIS A 251 -15.21 -11.39 -12.81
CA HIS A 251 -14.96 -12.24 -13.99
C HIS A 251 -13.48 -12.32 -14.34
N THR A 252 -12.70 -11.28 -14.04
CA THR A 252 -11.26 -11.26 -14.29
C THR A 252 -10.56 -12.47 -13.65
N ARG A 253 -11.00 -12.90 -12.45
CA ARG A 253 -10.45 -14.07 -11.73
C ARG A 253 -10.68 -15.40 -12.42
N THR A 254 -11.67 -15.49 -13.31
CA THR A 254 -11.99 -16.72 -14.04
C THR A 254 -11.25 -16.85 -15.36
N THR A 255 -10.53 -15.82 -15.78
CA THR A 255 -9.80 -15.81 -17.05
C THR A 255 -8.61 -16.77 -17.07
N LYS A 256 -8.23 -17.23 -18.27
CA LYS A 256 -7.05 -18.08 -18.43
C LYS A 256 -5.78 -17.36 -18.01
N ARG A 257 -5.66 -16.06 -18.39
CA ARG A 257 -4.48 -15.26 -18.09
C ARG A 257 -4.29 -15.04 -16.59
N PHE A 258 -5.38 -14.83 -15.83
CA PHE A 258 -5.32 -14.72 -14.37
C PHE A 258 -4.74 -16.01 -13.75
N ARG A 259 -5.18 -17.18 -14.21
CA ARG A 259 -4.67 -18.47 -13.71
C ARG A 259 -3.20 -18.68 -14.04
N GLU A 260 -2.75 -18.35 -15.26
CA GLU A 260 -1.34 -18.42 -15.64
C GLU A 260 -0.46 -17.57 -14.74
N LEU A 261 -0.89 -16.33 -14.45
CA LEU A 261 -0.18 -15.42 -13.53
C LEU A 261 -0.17 -15.96 -12.09
N MET A 262 -1.27 -16.57 -11.64
CA MET A 262 -1.36 -17.22 -10.33
C MET A 262 -0.38 -18.39 -10.22
N ASP A 263 -0.35 -19.27 -11.22
CA ASP A 263 0.55 -20.43 -11.22
C ASP A 263 2.02 -19.98 -11.20
N GLU A 264 2.39 -19.01 -12.04
CA GLU A 264 3.75 -18.44 -12.09
C GLU A 264 4.17 -17.80 -10.77
N THR A 265 3.25 -17.05 -10.12
CA THR A 265 3.50 -16.42 -8.84
C THR A 265 3.62 -17.44 -7.72
N MET A 266 2.69 -18.44 -7.70
CA MET A 266 2.66 -19.52 -6.71
C MET A 266 3.95 -20.32 -6.72
N GLU A 267 4.43 -20.72 -7.90
CA GLU A 267 5.66 -21.49 -8.06
C GLU A 267 6.85 -20.73 -7.45
N THR A 268 6.99 -19.45 -7.80
CA THR A 268 8.09 -18.61 -7.30
C THR A 268 8.03 -18.39 -5.78
N VAL A 269 6.83 -18.15 -5.22
CA VAL A 269 6.64 -17.95 -3.78
C VAL A 269 6.83 -19.26 -3.00
N HIS A 270 6.38 -20.38 -3.56
CA HIS A 270 6.51 -21.71 -2.93
C HIS A 270 8.00 -22.08 -2.72
N GLU A 271 8.86 -21.82 -3.70
CA GLU A 271 10.31 -22.02 -3.54
C GLU A 271 10.89 -21.25 -2.36
N GLU A 272 10.45 -20.00 -2.17
CA GLU A 272 10.93 -19.17 -1.05
C GLU A 272 10.34 -19.59 0.30
N ALA A 273 9.08 -20.05 0.32
CA ALA A 273 8.46 -20.60 1.51
C ALA A 273 9.15 -21.90 1.96
N GLN A 274 9.53 -22.77 1.02
CA GLN A 274 10.31 -23.98 1.34
C GLN A 274 11.67 -23.65 1.93
N LYS A 275 12.40 -22.68 1.37
CA LYS A 275 13.68 -22.22 1.93
C LYS A 275 13.53 -21.66 3.33
N ALA A 276 12.50 -20.84 3.58
CA ALA A 276 12.22 -20.31 4.90
C ALA A 276 11.96 -21.43 5.93
N PHE A 277 11.18 -22.42 5.53
CA PHE A 277 10.90 -23.59 6.39
C PHE A 277 12.16 -24.41 6.70
N GLU A 278 13.03 -24.67 5.71
CA GLU A 278 14.29 -25.39 5.88
C GLU A 278 15.28 -24.64 6.79
N LEU A 279 15.27 -23.31 6.75
CA LEU A 279 16.09 -22.45 7.62
C LEU A 279 15.52 -22.31 9.03
N GLY A 280 14.37 -22.91 9.33
CA GLY A 280 13.72 -22.85 10.64
C GLY A 280 13.16 -21.47 10.96
N GLU A 281 12.88 -20.66 9.95
CA GLU A 281 12.20 -19.37 10.11
C GLU A 281 10.76 -19.62 10.57
N ARG A 282 10.41 -19.17 11.78
CA ARG A 282 9.06 -19.32 12.33
C ARG A 282 8.12 -18.36 11.60
N GLU A 283 6.96 -18.87 11.21
CA GLU A 283 5.83 -18.00 10.86
C GLU A 283 5.49 -17.13 12.08
N GLY A 284 5.66 -15.82 11.93
CA GLY A 284 5.40 -14.83 12.97
C GLY A 284 3.93 -14.40 13.02
#